data_c2b0065d1a599ae1ef48b7821adcd8b0
#
_entry.id   c2b0065d1a599ae1ef48b7821adcd8b0
#
_cell.length_a   1.000
_cell.length_b   1.000
_cell.length_c   1.000
_cell.angle_alpha   90.00
_cell.angle_beta   90.00
_cell.angle_gamma   90.00
#
_symmetry.space_group_name_H-M   'P 1'
#
loop_
_entity.id
_entity.type
_entity.pdbx_description
1 polymer ?
#
loop_
_entity_poly.entity_id
_entity_poly.type
_entity_poly.pdbx_seq_one_letter_code
_entity_poly.pdbx_strand_id
1 'polypeptide(L)'
;LKQEGKIRYWGVSLNTFYPEPEAEFLLKNNLGSGFQIVFNVINQKAAGIVEESRKKGFGIIARMPLQFGLLTGKFNINTRFDENDHRSFRLTKEVLESSLDSLEKVWPLADELEASKTGFSLGFLTSYPGVSTVIPGIKTPLQAVQNTDELIKMPLETLEKVKGLYKSDFARVMEMMEQAG
;
A
#
# COMPACT_ATOMS: atom_id res chain seq x y z
N LEU A 1 -29.60 -1.10 -8.82
CA LEU A 1 -29.22 0.09 -8.06
C LEU A 1 -28.61 1.17 -8.96
N LYS A 2 -27.62 0.84 -9.84
CA LYS A 2 -27.06 1.82 -10.79
C LYS A 2 -28.10 2.30 -11.79
N GLN A 3 -28.85 1.39 -12.41
CA GLN A 3 -29.94 1.71 -13.34
C GLN A 3 -31.07 2.52 -12.68
N GLU A 4 -31.29 2.31 -11.39
CA GLU A 4 -32.27 3.04 -10.58
C GLU A 4 -31.75 4.40 -10.07
N GLY A 5 -30.52 4.76 -10.39
CA GLY A 5 -29.88 6.01 -9.95
C GLY A 5 -29.52 6.09 -8.47
N LYS A 6 -29.65 4.97 -7.71
CA LYS A 6 -29.32 4.92 -6.27
C LYS A 6 -27.82 4.95 -5.98
N ILE A 7 -27.01 4.44 -6.90
CA ILE A 7 -25.54 4.52 -6.85
C ILE A 7 -25.02 4.96 -8.22
N ARG A 8 -23.89 5.66 -8.23
CA ARG A 8 -23.21 6.07 -9.47
C ARG A 8 -22.19 5.04 -9.94
N TYR A 9 -21.41 4.52 -8.99
CA TYR A 9 -20.30 3.60 -9.24
C TYR A 9 -20.33 2.45 -8.22
N TRP A 10 -19.73 1.34 -8.57
CA TRP A 10 -19.46 0.23 -7.67
C TRP A 10 -18.10 -0.41 -8.03
N GLY A 11 -17.50 -1.08 -7.09
CA GLY A 11 -16.22 -1.75 -7.25
C GLY A 11 -16.09 -2.92 -6.30
N VAL A 12 -14.95 -3.58 -6.33
CA VAL A 12 -14.64 -4.75 -5.52
C VAL A 12 -13.39 -4.52 -4.68
N SER A 13 -13.42 -4.99 -3.43
CA SER A 13 -12.22 -5.08 -2.59
C SER A 13 -11.55 -6.42 -2.87
N LEU A 14 -10.39 -6.38 -3.52
CA LEU A 14 -9.67 -7.58 -3.95
C LEU A 14 -8.94 -8.27 -2.81
N ASN A 15 -8.62 -9.56 -3.01
CA ASN A 15 -7.81 -10.31 -2.07
C ASN A 15 -6.42 -9.65 -1.89
N THR A 16 -5.85 -9.80 -0.68
CA THR A 16 -4.56 -9.17 -0.34
C THR A 16 -3.37 -9.82 -1.06
N PHE A 17 -3.40 -11.14 -1.20
CA PHE A 17 -2.28 -11.92 -1.71
C PHE A 17 -2.52 -12.47 -3.12
N TYR A 18 -3.79 -12.63 -3.51
CA TYR A 18 -4.22 -13.18 -4.80
C TYR A 18 -5.28 -12.28 -5.45
N PRO A 19 -4.95 -11.03 -5.80
CA PRO A 19 -5.93 -10.10 -6.37
C PRO A 19 -6.23 -10.33 -7.86
N GLU A 20 -5.38 -11.10 -8.56
CA GLU A 20 -5.39 -11.21 -10.02
C GLU A 20 -6.67 -11.85 -10.57
N PRO A 21 -7.14 -13.01 -10.08
CA PRO A 21 -8.27 -13.71 -10.72
C PRO A 21 -9.55 -12.87 -10.78
N GLU A 22 -9.85 -12.18 -9.67
CA GLU A 22 -11.03 -11.32 -9.58
C GLU A 22 -10.88 -10.07 -10.44
N ALA A 23 -9.69 -9.43 -10.40
CA ALA A 23 -9.40 -8.25 -11.19
C ALA A 23 -9.45 -8.53 -12.68
N GLU A 24 -8.79 -9.60 -13.13
CA GLU A 24 -8.76 -10.00 -14.55
C GLU A 24 -10.16 -10.27 -15.09
N PHE A 25 -10.99 -11.01 -14.33
CA PHE A 25 -12.36 -11.27 -14.72
C PHE A 25 -13.16 -9.98 -14.89
N LEU A 26 -13.09 -9.06 -13.92
CA LEU A 26 -13.84 -7.80 -13.95
C LEU A 26 -13.34 -6.85 -15.05
N LEU A 27 -12.02 -6.74 -15.21
CA LEU A 27 -11.41 -5.93 -16.26
C LEU A 27 -11.72 -6.48 -17.67
N LYS A 28 -11.66 -7.80 -17.85
CA LYS A 28 -11.96 -8.46 -19.13
C LYS A 28 -13.41 -8.23 -19.55
N ASN A 29 -14.33 -8.29 -18.60
CA ASN A 29 -15.76 -8.15 -18.87
C ASN A 29 -16.27 -6.71 -18.71
N ASN A 30 -15.39 -5.75 -18.43
CA ASN A 30 -15.71 -4.35 -18.18
C ASN A 30 -16.81 -4.15 -17.10
N LEU A 31 -16.69 -4.90 -15.98
CA LEU A 31 -17.63 -4.91 -14.88
C LEU A 31 -17.13 -4.08 -13.71
N GLY A 32 -17.98 -3.20 -13.19
CA GLY A 32 -17.62 -2.28 -12.11
C GLY A 32 -16.96 -1.00 -12.59
N SER A 33 -16.34 -0.28 -11.65
CA SER A 33 -15.73 1.04 -11.91
C SER A 33 -14.38 1.20 -11.21
N GLY A 34 -13.97 0.25 -10.39
CA GLY A 34 -12.70 0.33 -9.67
C GLY A 34 -12.51 -0.78 -8.65
N PHE A 35 -11.34 -0.77 -8.05
CA PHE A 35 -10.91 -1.74 -7.05
C PHE A 35 -10.40 -1.06 -5.79
N GLN A 36 -10.65 -1.70 -4.65
CA GLN A 36 -9.90 -1.45 -3.42
C GLN A 36 -8.85 -2.54 -3.27
N ILE A 37 -7.58 -2.17 -3.21
CA ILE A 37 -6.44 -3.09 -3.19
C ILE A 37 -5.49 -2.77 -2.04
N VAL A 38 -4.78 -3.78 -1.53
CA VAL A 38 -3.59 -3.55 -0.72
C VAL A 38 -2.47 -3.11 -1.65
N PHE A 39 -1.99 -1.89 -1.45
CA PHE A 39 -0.89 -1.35 -2.24
C PHE A 39 -0.11 -0.34 -1.40
N ASN A 40 1.21 -0.50 -1.31
CA ASN A 40 2.11 0.38 -0.56
C ASN A 40 3.57 0.11 -0.93
N VAL A 41 4.51 0.81 -0.31
CA VAL A 41 5.96 0.68 -0.58
C VAL A 41 6.45 -0.77 -0.49
N ILE A 42 5.99 -1.54 0.52
CA ILE A 42 6.38 -2.94 0.74
C ILE A 42 5.58 -3.89 -0.17
N ASN A 43 4.28 -3.66 -0.30
CA ASN A 43 3.39 -4.52 -1.09
C ASN A 43 3.01 -3.85 -2.41
N GLN A 44 3.72 -4.21 -3.47
CA GLN A 44 3.43 -3.77 -4.83
C GLN A 44 2.93 -4.93 -5.72
N LYS A 45 2.45 -6.02 -5.12
CA LYS A 45 1.97 -7.22 -5.84
C LYS A 45 0.92 -6.87 -6.89
N ALA A 46 0.02 -5.95 -6.58
CA ALA A 46 -1.04 -5.50 -7.48
C ALA A 46 -0.61 -4.45 -8.53
N ALA A 47 0.69 -4.17 -8.72
CA ALA A 47 1.16 -3.13 -9.66
C ALA A 47 0.63 -3.32 -11.10
N GLY A 48 0.58 -4.56 -11.59
CA GLY A 48 0.03 -4.89 -12.91
C GLY A 48 -1.48 -4.57 -13.01
N ILE A 49 -2.22 -4.84 -11.92
CA ILE A 49 -3.66 -4.51 -11.86
C ILE A 49 -3.87 -2.99 -11.87
N VAL A 50 -3.03 -2.23 -11.15
CA VAL A 50 -3.08 -0.76 -11.17
C VAL A 50 -2.88 -0.22 -12.58
N GLU A 51 -1.88 -0.74 -13.31
CA GLU A 51 -1.59 -0.32 -14.68
C GLU A 51 -2.74 -0.65 -15.65
N GLU A 52 -3.26 -1.88 -15.62
CA GLU A 52 -4.39 -2.29 -16.47
C GLU A 52 -5.68 -1.53 -16.13
N SER A 53 -5.93 -1.30 -14.85
CA SER A 53 -7.05 -0.48 -14.38
C SER A 53 -6.98 0.94 -14.95
N ARG A 54 -5.79 1.56 -14.91
CA ARG A 54 -5.56 2.89 -15.47
C ARG A 54 -5.87 2.94 -16.96
N LYS A 55 -5.41 1.94 -17.74
CA LYS A 55 -5.67 1.86 -19.19
C LYS A 55 -7.16 1.75 -19.51
N LYS A 56 -7.92 1.10 -18.63
CA LYS A 56 -9.37 0.85 -18.80
C LYS A 56 -10.27 1.87 -18.09
N GLY A 57 -9.70 2.89 -17.44
CA GLY A 57 -10.46 3.92 -16.72
C GLY A 57 -11.09 3.44 -15.42
N PHE A 58 -10.59 2.35 -14.82
CA PHE A 58 -10.98 1.89 -13.49
C PHE A 58 -10.24 2.68 -12.41
N GLY A 59 -10.96 3.08 -11.37
CA GLY A 59 -10.38 3.75 -10.20
C GLY A 59 -9.71 2.75 -9.25
N ILE A 60 -8.63 3.19 -8.59
CA ILE A 60 -7.93 2.41 -7.56
C ILE A 60 -7.97 3.13 -6.22
N ILE A 61 -8.47 2.44 -5.21
CA ILE A 61 -8.41 2.85 -3.80
C ILE A 61 -7.33 2.01 -3.13
N ALA A 62 -6.20 2.62 -2.77
CA ALA A 62 -5.13 1.93 -2.05
C ALA A 62 -5.45 1.87 -0.55
N ARG A 63 -5.63 0.65 -0.03
CA ARG A 63 -5.80 0.38 1.41
C ARG A 63 -4.50 -0.12 2.03
N MET A 64 -4.40 -0.09 3.35
CA MET A 64 -3.21 -0.45 4.13
C MET A 64 -1.93 0.29 3.67
N PRO A 65 -2.01 1.60 3.42
CA PRO A 65 -0.90 2.35 2.83
C PRO A 65 0.34 2.39 3.71
N LEU A 66 0.20 2.18 5.03
CA LEU A 66 1.28 2.19 6.01
C LEU A 66 1.64 0.79 6.54
N GLN A 67 1.16 -0.27 5.91
CA GLN A 67 1.46 -1.69 6.19
C GLN A 67 1.51 -1.99 7.70
N PHE A 68 0.34 -1.97 8.36
CA PHE A 68 0.21 -2.19 9.82
C PHE A 68 1.01 -1.21 10.69
N GLY A 69 1.57 -0.14 10.13
CA GLY A 69 2.41 0.83 10.82
C GLY A 69 3.91 0.67 10.57
N LEU A 70 4.37 -0.35 9.85
CA LEU A 70 5.78 -0.53 9.46
C LEU A 70 6.34 0.72 8.77
N LEU A 71 5.56 1.31 7.87
CA LEU A 71 5.95 2.46 7.07
C LEU A 71 5.86 3.81 7.80
N THR A 72 5.57 3.81 9.10
CA THR A 72 5.60 5.02 9.93
C THR A 72 6.95 5.27 10.58
N GLY A 73 7.85 4.28 10.56
CA GLY A 73 9.13 4.32 11.26
C GLY A 73 9.06 4.20 12.79
N LYS A 74 7.89 3.83 13.34
CA LYS A 74 7.69 3.70 14.80
C LYS A 74 8.20 2.38 15.37
N PHE A 75 8.42 1.36 14.52
CA PHE A 75 8.81 0.04 14.96
C PHE A 75 10.34 -0.14 14.89
N ASN A 76 10.82 -0.98 15.79
CA ASN A 76 12.19 -1.46 15.83
C ASN A 76 12.19 -2.96 16.18
N ILE A 77 13.36 -3.58 16.19
CA ILE A 77 13.53 -5.02 16.40
C ILE A 77 13.01 -5.52 17.77
N ASN A 78 12.88 -4.62 18.75
CA ASN A 78 12.34 -4.93 20.07
C ASN A 78 10.83 -4.71 20.19
N THR A 79 10.17 -4.22 19.12
CA THR A 79 8.73 -4.02 19.12
C THR A 79 8.00 -5.33 19.36
N ARG A 80 7.03 -5.34 20.27
CA ARG A 80 6.16 -6.47 20.58
C ARG A 80 4.71 -5.99 20.50
N PHE A 81 3.84 -6.88 20.10
CA PHE A 81 2.41 -6.63 20.02
C PHE A 81 1.70 -7.48 21.07
N ASP A 82 0.60 -6.95 21.61
CA ASP A 82 -0.28 -7.69 22.49
C ASP A 82 -0.86 -8.92 21.77
N GLU A 83 -1.12 -10.01 22.47
CA GLU A 83 -1.67 -11.25 21.89
C GLU A 83 -3.01 -11.03 21.18
N ASN A 84 -3.82 -10.08 21.65
CA ASN A 84 -5.09 -9.69 21.04
C ASN A 84 -4.92 -8.73 19.85
N ASP A 85 -3.73 -8.24 19.57
CA ASP A 85 -3.45 -7.39 18.43
C ASP A 85 -3.17 -8.26 17.19
N HIS A 86 -3.96 -8.08 16.14
CA HIS A 86 -3.79 -8.85 14.90
C HIS A 86 -2.39 -8.73 14.26
N ARG A 87 -1.58 -7.75 14.69
CA ARG A 87 -0.18 -7.62 14.26
C ARG A 87 0.73 -8.67 14.90
N SER A 88 0.35 -9.25 16.05
CA SER A 88 1.15 -10.25 16.78
C SER A 88 1.48 -11.47 15.91
N PHE A 89 0.52 -11.94 15.11
CA PHE A 89 0.72 -13.08 14.20
C PHE A 89 1.15 -12.69 12.79
N ARG A 90 0.86 -11.46 12.35
CA ARG A 90 1.20 -10.98 11.00
C ARG A 90 2.60 -10.38 10.89
N LEU A 91 3.04 -9.73 11.96
CA LEU A 91 4.37 -9.16 12.09
C LEU A 91 5.16 -9.97 13.11
N THR A 92 5.37 -11.27 12.80
CA THR A 92 6.25 -12.11 13.60
C THR A 92 7.63 -11.48 13.71
N LYS A 93 8.45 -11.96 14.63
CA LYS A 93 9.79 -11.43 14.82
C LYS A 93 10.59 -11.44 13.49
N GLU A 94 10.53 -12.55 12.77
CA GLU A 94 11.23 -12.75 11.51
C GLU A 94 10.71 -11.79 10.40
N VAL A 95 9.40 -11.63 10.28
CA VAL A 95 8.77 -10.69 9.34
C VAL A 95 9.15 -9.27 9.68
N LEU A 96 9.13 -8.91 10.97
CA LEU A 96 9.50 -7.56 11.43
C LEU A 96 10.96 -7.25 11.13
N GLU A 97 11.89 -8.14 11.49
CA GLU A 97 13.32 -7.97 11.24
C GLU A 97 13.61 -7.83 9.74
N SER A 98 13.09 -8.74 8.91
CA SER A 98 13.26 -8.68 7.45
C SER A 98 12.65 -7.42 6.82
N SER A 99 11.50 -6.98 7.33
CA SER A 99 10.87 -5.74 6.85
C SER A 99 11.69 -4.51 7.20
N LEU A 100 12.19 -4.42 8.42
CA LEU A 100 13.00 -3.29 8.88
C LEU A 100 14.32 -3.22 8.12
N ASP A 101 15.00 -4.36 7.92
CA ASP A 101 16.24 -4.43 7.14
C ASP A 101 16.03 -3.94 5.69
N SER A 102 14.97 -4.40 5.04
CA SER A 102 14.64 -3.94 3.68
C SER A 102 14.27 -2.45 3.63
N LEU A 103 13.64 -1.91 4.67
CA LEU A 103 13.27 -0.51 4.77
C LEU A 103 14.47 0.43 4.96
N GLU A 104 15.62 -0.05 5.47
CA GLU A 104 16.85 0.74 5.54
C GLU A 104 17.34 1.21 4.16
N LYS A 105 16.91 0.55 3.08
CA LYS A 105 17.17 0.98 1.69
C LYS A 105 16.21 2.04 1.18
N VAL A 106 15.08 2.19 1.82
CA VAL A 106 14.04 3.18 1.45
C VAL A 106 14.25 4.50 2.17
N TRP A 107 14.62 4.47 3.44
CA TRP A 107 14.66 5.66 4.25
C TRP A 107 15.65 6.74 3.78
N PRO A 108 16.83 6.41 3.22
CA PRO A 108 17.69 7.42 2.60
C PRO A 108 16.98 8.21 1.49
N LEU A 109 16.08 7.58 0.73
CA LEU A 109 15.29 8.28 -0.29
C LEU A 109 14.25 9.24 0.32
N ALA A 110 13.75 8.92 1.52
CA ALA A 110 12.88 9.84 2.25
C ALA A 110 13.66 11.02 2.81
N ASP A 111 14.85 10.77 3.35
CA ASP A 111 15.77 11.80 3.89
C ASP A 111 16.22 12.78 2.78
N GLU A 112 16.54 12.28 1.57
CA GLU A 112 16.87 13.11 0.39
C GLU A 112 15.73 14.07 0.01
N LEU A 113 14.49 13.72 0.31
CA LEU A 113 13.30 14.53 0.04
C LEU A 113 12.82 15.34 1.27
N GLU A 114 13.60 15.33 2.35
CA GLU A 114 13.23 15.95 3.64
C GLU A 114 11.82 15.53 4.12
N ALA A 115 11.42 14.31 3.81
CA ALA A 115 10.08 13.79 4.06
C ALA A 115 10.04 12.92 5.33
N SER A 116 8.96 13.04 6.10
CA SER A 116 8.67 12.04 7.13
C SER A 116 8.43 10.67 6.46
N LYS A 117 8.73 9.58 7.18
CA LYS A 117 8.49 8.22 6.68
C LYS A 117 7.03 7.98 6.30
N THR A 118 6.09 8.57 7.04
CA THR A 118 4.65 8.55 6.73
C THR A 118 4.35 9.34 5.46
N GLY A 119 4.82 10.58 5.38
CA GLY A 119 4.63 11.46 4.20
C GLY A 119 5.22 10.87 2.94
N PHE A 120 6.44 10.29 3.03
CA PHE A 120 7.08 9.56 1.93
C PHE A 120 6.22 8.38 1.45
N SER A 121 5.76 7.54 2.39
CA SER A 121 4.98 6.34 2.06
C SER A 121 3.62 6.65 1.45
N LEU A 122 2.94 7.68 1.92
CA LEU A 122 1.70 8.17 1.31
C LEU A 122 1.97 8.89 0.00
N GLY A 123 3.07 9.66 -0.09
CA GLY A 123 3.54 10.32 -1.30
C GLY A 123 3.85 9.34 -2.44
N PHE A 124 4.44 8.17 -2.14
CA PHE A 124 4.60 7.08 -3.10
C PHE A 124 3.27 6.70 -3.75
N LEU A 125 2.23 6.49 -2.95
CA LEU A 125 0.93 6.07 -3.45
C LEU A 125 0.20 7.17 -4.22
N THR A 126 0.19 8.39 -3.72
CA THR A 126 -0.51 9.51 -4.37
C THR A 126 0.20 9.98 -5.64
N SER A 127 1.49 9.67 -5.79
CA SER A 127 2.27 9.90 -7.00
C SER A 127 2.29 8.71 -7.95
N TYR A 128 1.77 7.53 -7.54
CA TYR A 128 1.79 6.33 -8.36
C TYR A 128 0.72 6.42 -9.48
N PRO A 129 1.12 6.33 -10.77
CA PRO A 129 0.18 6.45 -11.87
C PRO A 129 -0.90 5.35 -11.83
N GLY A 130 -2.17 5.75 -11.74
CA GLY A 130 -3.31 4.83 -11.68
C GLY A 130 -3.93 4.68 -10.29
N VAL A 131 -3.24 5.08 -9.21
CA VAL A 131 -3.86 5.20 -7.88
C VAL A 131 -4.75 6.44 -7.85
N SER A 132 -6.03 6.25 -7.53
CA SER A 132 -7.02 7.35 -7.51
C SER A 132 -7.12 7.99 -6.14
N THR A 133 -7.01 7.19 -5.08
CA THR A 133 -7.07 7.67 -3.70
C THR A 133 -6.43 6.65 -2.75
N VAL A 134 -6.11 7.13 -1.55
CA VAL A 134 -5.47 6.37 -0.48
C VAL A 134 -6.33 6.48 0.78
N ILE A 135 -6.51 5.37 1.50
CA ILE A 135 -7.29 5.34 2.75
C ILE A 135 -6.39 4.92 3.93
N PRO A 136 -5.60 5.85 4.50
CA PRO A 136 -4.79 5.59 5.68
C PRO A 136 -5.68 5.41 6.92
N GLY A 137 -5.23 4.54 7.85
CA GLY A 137 -5.87 4.43 9.15
C GLY A 137 -5.66 5.72 9.97
N ILE A 138 -6.73 6.22 10.59
CA ILE A 138 -6.73 7.43 11.42
C ILE A 138 -7.40 7.10 12.74
N LYS A 139 -6.66 7.21 13.86
CA LYS A 139 -7.19 7.01 15.22
C LYS A 139 -7.22 8.29 16.06
N THR A 140 -6.47 9.31 15.66
CA THR A 140 -6.37 10.58 16.38
C THR A 140 -6.40 11.77 15.43
N PRO A 141 -6.83 12.97 15.87
CA PRO A 141 -6.76 14.19 15.08
C PRO A 141 -5.34 14.48 14.55
N LEU A 142 -4.31 14.22 15.37
CA LEU A 142 -2.91 14.38 14.96
C LEU A 142 -2.55 13.50 13.77
N GLN A 143 -3.01 12.24 13.75
CA GLN A 143 -2.79 11.36 12.60
C GLN A 143 -3.49 11.86 11.32
N ALA A 144 -4.67 12.48 11.47
CA ALA A 144 -5.34 13.07 10.31
C ALA A 144 -4.50 14.20 9.72
N VAL A 145 -4.00 15.10 10.56
CA VAL A 145 -3.10 16.19 10.14
C VAL A 145 -1.82 15.63 9.50
N GLN A 146 -1.13 14.70 10.15
CA GLN A 146 0.11 14.11 9.63
C GLN A 146 -0.10 13.41 8.27
N ASN A 147 -1.22 12.72 8.10
CA ASN A 147 -1.52 12.04 6.84
C ASN A 147 -1.81 13.01 5.67
N THR A 148 -2.09 14.27 5.92
CA THR A 148 -2.40 15.29 4.92
C THR A 148 -1.30 16.32 4.75
N ASP A 149 -0.81 16.89 5.82
CA ASP A 149 0.09 18.04 5.79
C ASP A 149 1.55 17.63 5.47
N GLU A 150 1.92 16.40 5.82
CA GLU A 150 3.24 15.85 5.52
C GLU A 150 3.33 15.18 4.14
N LEU A 151 2.25 15.23 3.35
CA LEU A 151 2.18 14.57 2.06
C LEU A 151 3.11 15.24 1.05
N ILE A 152 4.02 14.46 0.48
CA ILE A 152 4.93 14.92 -0.57
C ILE A 152 4.44 14.50 -1.96
N LYS A 153 4.81 15.26 -2.99
CA LYS A 153 4.76 14.80 -4.37
C LYS A 153 6.08 14.13 -4.71
N MET A 154 6.07 12.81 -4.88
CA MET A 154 7.28 12.04 -5.14
C MET A 154 7.80 12.28 -6.57
N PRO A 155 9.11 12.60 -6.74
CA PRO A 155 9.73 12.66 -8.06
C PRO A 155 9.67 11.30 -8.78
N LEU A 156 9.58 11.34 -10.11
CA LEU A 156 9.49 10.10 -10.92
C LEU A 156 10.71 9.19 -10.72
N GLU A 157 11.89 9.75 -10.61
CA GLU A 157 13.12 8.99 -10.37
C GLU A 157 13.06 8.21 -9.06
N THR A 158 12.63 8.88 -7.98
CA THR A 158 12.47 8.24 -6.67
C THR A 158 11.37 7.17 -6.70
N LEU A 159 10.25 7.46 -7.39
CA LEU A 159 9.18 6.48 -7.57
C LEU A 159 9.69 5.19 -8.24
N GLU A 160 10.49 5.32 -9.31
CA GLU A 160 11.05 4.16 -10.02
C GLU A 160 12.10 3.43 -9.17
N LYS A 161 12.91 4.13 -8.37
CA LYS A 161 13.80 3.49 -7.40
C LYS A 161 13.01 2.62 -6.39
N VAL A 162 11.94 3.16 -5.80
CA VAL A 162 11.08 2.41 -4.86
C VAL A 162 10.41 1.21 -5.53
N LYS A 163 9.96 1.35 -6.77
CA LYS A 163 9.41 0.22 -7.57
C LYS A 163 10.45 -0.87 -7.80
N GLY A 164 11.70 -0.47 -8.04
CA GLY A 164 12.83 -1.41 -8.19
C GLY A 164 13.08 -2.24 -6.94
N LEU A 165 13.06 -1.62 -5.76
CA LEU A 165 13.27 -2.27 -4.47
C LEU A 165 12.21 -3.37 -4.17
N TYR A 166 11.01 -3.28 -4.74
CA TYR A 166 10.03 -4.34 -4.57
C TYR A 166 10.55 -5.70 -5.06
N LYS A 167 11.16 -5.75 -6.23
CA LYS A 167 11.65 -7.00 -6.84
C LYS A 167 12.87 -7.57 -6.13
N SER A 168 13.78 -6.71 -5.66
CA SER A 168 15.05 -7.14 -5.05
C SER A 168 14.93 -7.44 -3.56
N ASP A 169 14.03 -6.73 -2.85
CA ASP A 169 14.03 -6.72 -1.39
C ASP A 169 12.67 -7.10 -0.79
N PHE A 170 11.57 -6.50 -1.27
CA PHE A 170 10.27 -6.68 -0.63
C PHE A 170 9.49 -7.90 -1.08
N ALA A 171 9.78 -8.49 -2.24
CA ALA A 171 9.08 -9.70 -2.71
C ALA A 171 9.19 -10.83 -1.68
N ARG A 172 10.40 -11.04 -1.12
CA ARG A 172 10.62 -12.02 -0.05
C ARG A 172 9.86 -11.69 1.23
N VAL A 173 9.84 -10.41 1.62
CA VAL A 173 9.06 -9.96 2.81
C VAL A 173 7.58 -10.28 2.62
N MET A 174 7.06 -10.07 1.41
CA MET A 174 5.67 -10.38 1.10
C MET A 174 5.36 -11.88 1.14
N GLU A 175 6.28 -12.74 0.69
CA GLU A 175 6.14 -14.19 0.84
C GLU A 175 6.09 -14.62 2.31
N MET A 176 6.93 -14.04 3.16
CA MET A 176 6.92 -14.30 4.60
C MET A 176 5.61 -13.82 5.25
N MET A 177 5.10 -12.65 4.85
CA MET A 177 3.81 -12.13 5.34
C MET A 177 2.63 -13.01 4.90
N GLU A 178 2.66 -13.55 3.70
CA GLU A 178 1.65 -14.46 3.16
C GLU A 178 1.61 -15.79 3.93
N GLN A 179 2.78 -16.32 4.33
CA GLN A 179 2.90 -17.54 5.14
C GLN A 179 2.46 -17.32 6.58
N ALA A 180 2.54 -16.12 7.10
CA ALA A 180 2.13 -15.79 8.46
C ALA A 180 0.60 -15.55 8.60
N GLY A 181 -0.15 -15.43 7.49
CA GLY A 181 -1.61 -15.23 7.46
C GLY A 181 -2.01 -13.80 7.14
#